data_85ce0f168bf7d1f1f9e2ba4c8fe9caf9
#
_entry.id   85ce0f168bf7d1f1f9e2ba4c8fe9caf9
#
_cell.length_a   1.000
_cell.length_b   1.000
_cell.length_c   1.000
_cell.angle_alpha   90.00
_cell.angle_beta   90.00
_cell.angle_gamma   90.00
#
_symmetry.space_group_name_H-M   'P 1'
#
loop_
_entity.id
_entity.type
_entity.pdbx_description
1 polymer ?
#
loop_
_entity_poly.entity_id
_entity_poly.type
_entity_poly.pdbx_seq_one_letter_code
_entity_poly.pdbx_strand_id
1 'polypeptide(L)'
;MKNTPFIAVTSQPVPYHADTTAIFNTLCQQNSNSLLLDSAEIGSKNSLQSLILINAAVKITCLGNQVTFRALNSNGKQVLKEIHPVLSELGTVSAVNFENEFSVQFAPLDNQLDEDSKLQAATIFDGLRVISNHYQHSSTPVFLGGLFAYDLVANFIPMHGVELKDDGIHCPDYSFYLAENLITIDHQSQQATLKSFCFSQEEQVEVAKTALSIAQKLRNIDGVLSIKAASDEVSTNFEDPKFIGIVKALKHHINIGDVFQIVPSRRFSLACPNTLASYAQLKLNNPSPYMFYMNDEDFILFGASPESALKYAPDNRQLEIYPIAGSRPRGFDAHGNIDPELDARLELELRLDHKEQAEHLMLVDLARNDIARVCQSGTRKVAELMQVDRYSHIMHLVSRVVGKLRPELDALHAYQACMNMGTLTGAPKIKAMQLIYQFEQQKRHSYGGAVGYLTSDGRFDTCIVIRSAFVQNGIAHIQAGCGEVLDSDPQMEADETRHKAAAVLKAIKQINTQAK
;
A
#
# COMPACT_ATOMS: atom_id res chain seq x y z
N MET A 1 18.38 -16.54 -29.87
CA MET A 1 19.05 -15.85 -28.73
C MET A 1 18.09 -14.73 -28.30
N LYS A 2 17.51 -14.79 -27.09
CA LYS A 2 16.72 -13.66 -26.59
C LYS A 2 17.71 -12.50 -26.43
N ASN A 3 17.50 -11.41 -27.17
CA ASN A 3 18.33 -10.21 -27.01
C ASN A 3 18.20 -9.74 -25.56
N THR A 4 19.31 -9.62 -24.86
CA THR A 4 19.34 -8.99 -23.53
C THR A 4 18.87 -7.56 -23.68
N PRO A 5 17.87 -7.11 -22.90
CA PRO A 5 17.35 -5.75 -23.03
C PRO A 5 18.47 -4.75 -22.70
N PHE A 6 18.43 -3.63 -23.39
CA PHE A 6 19.32 -2.54 -23.05
C PHE A 6 18.85 -1.88 -21.77
N ILE A 7 19.75 -1.77 -20.80
CA ILE A 7 19.53 -0.95 -19.61
C ILE A 7 20.88 -0.38 -19.15
N ALA A 8 20.94 0.94 -19.03
CA ALA A 8 22.05 1.64 -18.40
C ALA A 8 21.55 2.29 -17.10
N VAL A 9 22.24 2.01 -16.00
CA VAL A 9 21.90 2.59 -14.71
C VAL A 9 23.07 3.44 -14.22
N THR A 10 22.79 4.70 -13.91
CA THR A 10 23.72 5.58 -13.23
C THR A 10 23.32 5.69 -11.77
N SER A 11 24.31 5.63 -10.88
CA SER A 11 24.11 5.81 -9.45
C SER A 11 25.10 6.87 -8.96
N GLN A 12 24.59 7.95 -8.37
CA GLN A 12 25.42 9.05 -7.90
C GLN A 12 24.98 9.50 -6.51
N PRO A 13 25.92 9.82 -5.60
CA PRO A 13 25.60 10.42 -4.32
C PRO A 13 25.03 11.82 -4.53
N VAL A 14 24.03 12.17 -3.72
CA VAL A 14 23.40 13.49 -3.71
C VAL A 14 23.36 14.03 -2.27
N PRO A 15 23.16 15.35 -2.06
CA PRO A 15 23.04 15.88 -0.70
C PRO A 15 21.95 15.19 0.10
N TYR A 16 22.27 14.82 1.34
CA TYR A 16 21.30 14.30 2.29
C TYR A 16 20.46 15.43 2.88
N HIS A 17 19.16 15.20 2.95
CA HIS A 17 18.21 16.05 3.67
C HIS A 17 17.29 15.17 4.50
N ALA A 18 17.07 15.54 5.75
CA ALA A 18 16.20 14.79 6.67
C ALA A 18 14.71 14.95 6.33
N ASP A 19 14.32 16.11 5.77
CA ASP A 19 12.93 16.39 5.37
C ASP A 19 12.64 15.89 3.95
N THR A 20 12.11 14.67 3.86
CA THR A 20 11.70 14.03 2.61
C THR A 20 10.52 14.73 1.94
N THR A 21 9.66 15.41 2.72
CA THR A 21 8.54 16.18 2.19
C THR A 21 9.03 17.42 1.43
N ALA A 22 10.04 18.10 1.97
CA ALA A 22 10.67 19.25 1.30
C ALA A 22 11.39 18.80 0.00
N ILE A 23 12.06 17.64 0.01
CA ILE A 23 12.63 17.04 -1.21
C ILE A 23 11.53 16.80 -2.23
N PHE A 24 10.46 16.12 -1.83
CA PHE A 24 9.34 15.78 -2.72
C PHE A 24 8.66 17.05 -3.28
N ASN A 25 8.43 18.06 -2.44
CA ASN A 25 7.91 19.36 -2.87
C ASN A 25 8.78 19.99 -3.97
N THR A 26 10.10 20.06 -3.73
CA THR A 26 11.04 20.69 -4.67
C THR A 26 11.15 19.97 -6.01
N LEU A 27 11.07 18.62 -6.00
CA LEU A 27 11.34 17.80 -7.18
C LEU A 27 10.08 17.35 -7.91
N CYS A 28 8.96 17.13 -7.18
CA CYS A 28 7.78 16.47 -7.70
C CYS A 28 6.52 17.34 -7.73
N GLN A 29 6.54 18.58 -7.21
CA GLN A 29 5.34 19.44 -7.11
C GLN A 29 4.61 19.65 -8.44
N GLN A 30 5.35 19.67 -9.56
CA GLN A 30 4.79 19.86 -10.90
C GLN A 30 4.69 18.56 -11.70
N ASN A 31 5.13 17.43 -11.13
CA ASN A 31 5.19 16.13 -11.79
C ASN A 31 4.16 15.19 -11.18
N SER A 32 3.13 14.82 -11.92
CA SER A 32 2.31 13.65 -11.60
C SER A 32 3.11 12.36 -11.82
N ASN A 33 2.55 11.22 -11.37
CA ASN A 33 3.14 9.90 -11.46
C ASN A 33 4.47 9.79 -10.69
N SER A 34 4.48 10.34 -9.47
CA SER A 34 5.58 10.30 -8.51
C SER A 34 5.14 9.66 -7.18
N LEU A 35 6.10 9.11 -6.44
CA LEU A 35 5.82 8.34 -5.23
C LEU A 35 6.89 8.61 -4.17
N LEU A 36 6.45 8.90 -2.95
CA LEU A 36 7.28 8.92 -1.76
C LEU A 36 6.87 7.74 -0.87
N LEU A 37 7.81 6.86 -0.57
CA LEU A 37 7.70 5.84 0.46
C LEU A 37 8.69 6.20 1.55
N ASP A 38 8.19 6.44 2.75
CA ASP A 38 8.96 6.99 3.85
C ASP A 38 8.82 6.10 5.09
N SER A 39 9.80 6.10 5.94
CA SER A 39 9.78 5.37 7.20
C SER A 39 10.01 6.36 8.33
N ALA A 40 9.02 6.51 9.20
CA ALA A 40 9.20 7.32 10.40
C ALA A 40 9.75 6.45 11.53
N GLU A 41 10.46 7.09 12.44
CA GLU A 41 11.20 6.45 13.52
C GLU A 41 10.34 5.52 14.38
N ILE A 42 10.83 4.28 14.53
CA ILE A 42 10.33 3.34 15.53
C ILE A 42 11.56 2.85 16.29
N GLY A 43 11.56 2.97 17.59
CA GLY A 43 12.69 2.63 18.46
C GLY A 43 13.23 1.19 18.36
N SER A 44 12.61 0.32 17.57
CA SER A 44 12.97 -1.09 17.38
C SER A 44 13.47 -1.46 15.98
N LYS A 45 13.46 -0.55 14.99
CA LYS A 45 13.90 -0.86 13.62
C LYS A 45 15.24 -0.22 13.26
N ASN A 46 16.18 -1.08 12.84
CA ASN A 46 17.56 -0.71 12.55
C ASN A 46 17.80 -0.06 11.16
N SER A 47 16.77 0.16 10.36
CA SER A 47 16.92 0.77 9.03
C SER A 47 15.77 1.72 8.73
N LEU A 48 16.08 3.01 8.79
CA LEU A 48 15.18 4.08 8.38
C LEU A 48 15.55 4.50 6.97
N GLN A 49 14.77 4.06 5.98
CA GLN A 49 15.00 4.36 4.58
C GLN A 49 13.80 5.07 3.98
N SER A 50 14.06 6.03 3.09
CA SER A 50 13.04 6.65 2.27
C SER A 50 13.36 6.48 0.79
N LEU A 51 12.32 6.26 -0.01
CA LEU A 51 12.41 6.09 -1.46
C LEU A 51 11.54 7.16 -2.12
N ILE A 52 12.12 7.91 -3.06
CA ILE A 52 11.41 8.94 -3.81
C ILE A 52 11.53 8.64 -5.30
N LEU A 53 10.45 8.15 -5.90
CA LEU A 53 10.31 8.03 -7.35
C LEU A 53 9.90 9.41 -7.88
N ILE A 54 10.83 10.08 -8.58
CA ILE A 54 10.64 11.46 -9.05
C ILE A 54 9.99 11.47 -10.42
N ASN A 55 10.56 10.71 -11.35
CA ASN A 55 10.06 10.58 -12.72
C ASN A 55 9.85 9.09 -13.02
N ALA A 56 8.74 8.78 -13.64
CA ALA A 56 8.45 7.45 -14.14
C ALA A 56 8.64 7.40 -15.67
N ALA A 57 9.16 6.27 -16.17
CA ALA A 57 9.25 6.00 -17.60
C ALA A 57 7.93 5.46 -18.15
N VAL A 58 7.26 4.58 -17.37
CA VAL A 58 6.00 3.93 -17.77
C VAL A 58 5.02 3.96 -16.60
N LYS A 59 3.75 4.26 -16.89
CA LYS A 59 2.61 4.03 -16.01
C LYS A 59 1.90 2.74 -16.42
N ILE A 60 1.60 1.88 -15.46
CA ILE A 60 0.89 0.62 -15.65
C ILE A 60 -0.38 0.67 -14.80
N THR A 61 -1.54 0.61 -15.43
CA THR A 61 -2.84 0.73 -14.74
C THR A 61 -3.72 -0.47 -15.07
N CYS A 62 -4.34 -1.06 -14.05
CA CYS A 62 -5.30 -2.14 -14.21
C CYS A 62 -6.71 -1.69 -13.85
N LEU A 63 -7.68 -2.06 -14.67
CA LEU A 63 -9.10 -1.94 -14.37
C LEU A 63 -9.84 -3.18 -14.90
N GLY A 64 -10.44 -3.95 -14.00
CA GLY A 64 -10.97 -5.27 -14.32
C GLY A 64 -9.88 -6.17 -14.89
N ASN A 65 -10.16 -6.83 -15.99
CA ASN A 65 -9.20 -7.71 -16.67
C ASN A 65 -8.32 -6.99 -17.71
N GLN A 66 -8.34 -5.65 -17.75
CA GLN A 66 -7.55 -4.86 -18.69
C GLN A 66 -6.38 -4.20 -17.98
N VAL A 67 -5.18 -4.35 -18.54
CA VAL A 67 -3.96 -3.65 -18.10
C VAL A 67 -3.50 -2.70 -19.20
N THR A 68 -3.38 -1.43 -18.89
CA THR A 68 -2.92 -0.37 -19.78
C THR A 68 -1.49 0.03 -19.44
N PHE A 69 -0.65 0.09 -20.46
CA PHE A 69 0.74 0.51 -20.39
C PHE A 69 0.89 1.83 -21.13
N ARG A 70 1.32 2.89 -20.44
CA ARG A 70 1.53 4.19 -21.03
C ARG A 70 2.95 4.68 -20.82
N ALA A 71 3.65 4.98 -21.90
CA ALA A 71 4.95 5.64 -21.85
C ALA A 71 4.76 7.10 -21.43
N LEU A 72 5.49 7.52 -20.41
CA LEU A 72 5.44 8.90 -19.90
C LEU A 72 6.50 9.80 -20.54
N ASN A 73 7.48 9.19 -21.23
CA ASN A 73 8.55 9.86 -21.95
C ASN A 73 9.13 8.96 -23.05
N SER A 74 10.13 9.45 -23.79
CA SER A 74 10.77 8.69 -24.87
C SER A 74 11.51 7.44 -24.35
N ASN A 75 12.10 7.51 -23.15
CA ASN A 75 12.75 6.38 -22.51
C ASN A 75 11.75 5.23 -22.22
N GLY A 76 10.52 5.56 -21.81
CA GLY A 76 9.44 4.60 -21.60
C GLY A 76 8.90 3.96 -22.87
N LYS A 77 8.96 4.65 -24.03
CA LYS A 77 8.53 4.10 -25.33
C LYS A 77 9.33 2.86 -25.71
N GLN A 78 10.63 2.85 -25.41
CA GLN A 78 11.47 1.67 -25.65
C GLN A 78 11.03 0.49 -24.82
N VAL A 79 10.68 0.70 -23.55
CA VAL A 79 10.14 -0.35 -22.68
C VAL A 79 8.86 -0.95 -23.28
N LEU A 80 7.92 -0.11 -23.72
CA LEU A 80 6.68 -0.56 -24.35
C LEU A 80 6.95 -1.42 -25.57
N LYS A 81 7.86 -0.99 -26.45
CA LYS A 81 8.25 -1.73 -27.64
C LYS A 81 8.83 -3.11 -27.33
N GLU A 82 9.60 -3.22 -26.25
CA GLU A 82 10.25 -4.46 -25.83
C GLU A 82 9.29 -5.46 -25.16
N ILE A 83 8.35 -4.98 -24.35
CA ILE A 83 7.41 -5.84 -23.61
C ILE A 83 6.18 -6.24 -24.42
N HIS A 84 5.80 -5.45 -25.45
CA HIS A 84 4.62 -5.69 -26.27
C HIS A 84 4.56 -7.09 -26.88
N PRO A 85 5.62 -7.65 -27.49
CA PRO A 85 5.55 -9.00 -28.07
C PRO A 85 5.22 -10.09 -27.05
N VAL A 86 5.81 -9.99 -25.84
CA VAL A 86 5.58 -10.96 -24.75
C VAL A 86 4.14 -10.87 -24.24
N LEU A 87 3.64 -9.64 -24.05
CA LEU A 87 2.27 -9.42 -23.58
C LEU A 87 1.22 -9.87 -24.61
N SER A 88 1.54 -9.80 -25.90
CA SER A 88 0.65 -10.29 -26.98
C SER A 88 0.46 -11.81 -26.97
N GLU A 89 1.35 -12.57 -26.34
CA GLU A 89 1.22 -14.02 -26.14
C GLU A 89 0.33 -14.34 -24.93
N LEU A 90 0.16 -13.39 -23.98
CA LEU A 90 -0.56 -13.60 -22.72
C LEU A 90 -2.01 -13.10 -22.74
N GLY A 91 -2.33 -12.19 -23.66
CA GLY A 91 -3.67 -11.61 -23.74
C GLY A 91 -3.94 -10.92 -25.07
N THR A 92 -5.16 -10.41 -25.23
CA THR A 92 -5.55 -9.67 -26.43
C THR A 92 -5.09 -8.23 -26.32
N VAL A 93 -4.18 -7.82 -27.20
CA VAL A 93 -3.64 -6.45 -27.21
C VAL A 93 -4.49 -5.53 -28.07
N SER A 94 -4.77 -4.34 -27.57
CA SER A 94 -5.42 -3.23 -28.28
C SER A 94 -4.63 -1.95 -28.08
N ALA A 95 -4.54 -1.11 -29.14
CA ALA A 95 -3.88 0.20 -29.05
C ALA A 95 -4.40 1.17 -30.09
N VAL A 96 -4.36 2.46 -29.74
CA VAL A 96 -4.49 3.57 -30.70
C VAL A 96 -3.11 3.94 -31.25
N ASN A 97 -2.09 3.89 -30.40
CA ASN A 97 -0.69 4.14 -30.76
C ASN A 97 0.23 3.29 -29.86
N PHE A 98 0.74 2.17 -30.38
CA PHE A 98 1.58 1.21 -29.68
C PHE A 98 2.87 1.79 -29.08
N GLU A 99 3.40 2.87 -29.63
CA GLU A 99 4.61 3.49 -29.10
C GLU A 99 4.35 4.29 -27.82
N ASN A 100 3.16 4.85 -27.67
CA ASN A 100 2.81 5.70 -26.55
C ASN A 100 1.97 4.95 -25.51
N GLU A 101 1.00 4.16 -25.97
CA GLU A 101 0.06 3.46 -25.08
C GLU A 101 -0.55 2.25 -25.77
N PHE A 102 -0.69 1.16 -25.03
CA PHE A 102 -1.50 0.00 -25.40
C PHE A 102 -2.11 -0.67 -24.17
N SER A 103 -3.16 -1.42 -24.40
CA SER A 103 -3.85 -2.19 -23.37
C SER A 103 -3.83 -3.68 -23.70
N VAL A 104 -3.77 -4.50 -22.67
CA VAL A 104 -3.85 -5.95 -22.76
C VAL A 104 -5.07 -6.43 -21.98
N GLN A 105 -5.96 -7.13 -22.67
CA GLN A 105 -7.11 -7.78 -22.06
C GLN A 105 -6.73 -9.21 -21.71
N PHE A 106 -6.64 -9.52 -20.42
CA PHE A 106 -6.42 -10.88 -19.93
C PHE A 106 -7.74 -11.66 -19.86
N ALA A 107 -7.66 -12.96 -20.03
CA ALA A 107 -8.82 -13.82 -19.83
C ALA A 107 -9.21 -13.85 -18.33
N PRO A 108 -10.50 -13.86 -17.99
CA PRO A 108 -10.92 -14.14 -16.62
C PRO A 108 -10.38 -15.49 -16.15
N LEU A 109 -10.03 -15.57 -14.87
CA LEU A 109 -9.52 -16.82 -14.31
C LEU A 109 -10.61 -17.92 -14.37
N ASP A 110 -10.25 -19.09 -14.90
CA ASP A 110 -11.17 -20.23 -14.95
C ASP A 110 -11.40 -20.80 -13.55
N ASN A 111 -12.63 -20.72 -13.08
CA ASN A 111 -13.03 -21.23 -11.76
C ASN A 111 -12.97 -22.77 -11.64
N GLN A 112 -12.86 -23.51 -12.75
CA GLN A 112 -12.76 -24.96 -12.74
C GLN A 112 -11.33 -25.46 -12.51
N LEU A 113 -10.34 -24.60 -12.63
CA LEU A 113 -8.94 -24.93 -12.32
C LEU A 113 -8.76 -25.20 -10.81
N ASP A 114 -7.87 -26.15 -10.49
CA ASP A 114 -7.39 -26.33 -9.12
C ASP A 114 -6.58 -25.11 -8.65
N GLU A 115 -6.34 -25.01 -7.35
CA GLU A 115 -5.71 -23.83 -6.74
C GLU A 115 -4.28 -23.59 -7.24
N ASP A 116 -3.50 -24.64 -7.51
CA ASP A 116 -2.14 -24.49 -8.04
C ASP A 116 -2.16 -24.03 -9.51
N SER A 117 -3.04 -24.57 -10.32
CA SER A 117 -3.24 -24.14 -11.71
C SER A 117 -3.76 -22.70 -11.80
N LYS A 118 -4.64 -22.28 -10.88
CA LYS A 118 -5.08 -20.88 -10.79
C LYS A 118 -3.94 -19.92 -10.49
N LEU A 119 -3.00 -20.31 -9.63
CA LEU A 119 -1.82 -19.47 -9.33
C LEU A 119 -0.88 -19.34 -10.52
N GLN A 120 -0.76 -20.37 -11.36
CA GLN A 120 0.15 -20.39 -12.52
C GLN A 120 -0.48 -19.85 -13.81
N ALA A 121 -1.79 -19.66 -13.84
CA ALA A 121 -2.49 -19.10 -14.99
C ALA A 121 -2.06 -17.66 -15.26
N ALA A 122 -2.06 -17.26 -16.54
CA ALA A 122 -1.85 -15.87 -16.91
C ALA A 122 -2.96 -14.98 -16.34
N THR A 123 -2.57 -13.90 -15.68
CA THR A 123 -3.48 -12.97 -15.00
C THR A 123 -3.05 -11.53 -15.22
N ILE A 124 -3.86 -10.60 -14.74
CA ILE A 124 -3.53 -9.17 -14.73
C ILE A 124 -2.20 -8.85 -14.03
N PHE A 125 -1.70 -9.71 -13.13
CA PHE A 125 -0.38 -9.54 -12.51
C PHE A 125 0.77 -9.75 -13.51
N ASP A 126 0.54 -10.43 -14.63
CA ASP A 126 1.55 -10.58 -15.68
C ASP A 126 1.89 -9.23 -16.33
N GLY A 127 1.00 -8.25 -16.25
CA GLY A 127 1.31 -6.88 -16.62
C GLY A 127 2.52 -6.29 -15.89
N LEU A 128 2.66 -6.57 -14.59
CA LEU A 128 3.82 -6.16 -13.79
C LEU A 128 4.98 -7.16 -13.92
N ARG A 129 4.66 -8.46 -13.95
CA ARG A 129 5.64 -9.56 -14.02
C ARG A 129 6.49 -9.51 -15.26
N VAL A 130 5.91 -9.20 -16.41
CA VAL A 130 6.64 -9.12 -17.69
C VAL A 130 7.73 -8.05 -17.62
N ILE A 131 7.45 -6.87 -17.05
CA ILE A 131 8.47 -5.81 -16.89
C ILE A 131 9.56 -6.26 -15.91
N SER A 132 9.17 -6.80 -14.75
CA SER A 132 10.11 -7.29 -13.74
C SER A 132 11.05 -8.36 -14.32
N ASN A 133 10.50 -9.35 -15.00
CA ASN A 133 11.27 -10.44 -15.60
C ASN A 133 12.13 -9.99 -16.78
N HIS A 134 11.68 -8.99 -17.55
CA HIS A 134 12.43 -8.46 -18.68
C HIS A 134 13.78 -7.87 -18.24
N TYR A 135 13.80 -7.19 -17.08
CA TYR A 135 15.00 -6.56 -16.52
C TYR A 135 15.62 -7.32 -15.33
N GLN A 136 15.26 -8.60 -15.11
CA GLN A 136 15.73 -9.38 -13.94
C GLN A 136 17.25 -9.58 -13.86
N HIS A 137 17.94 -9.51 -14.99
CA HIS A 137 19.41 -9.67 -15.06
C HIS A 137 20.17 -8.34 -15.04
N SER A 138 19.49 -7.22 -14.80
CA SER A 138 20.15 -5.93 -14.60
C SER A 138 21.06 -5.97 -13.36
N SER A 139 22.24 -5.38 -13.46
CA SER A 139 23.18 -5.25 -12.33
C SER A 139 22.61 -4.43 -11.17
N THR A 140 21.68 -3.52 -11.49
CA THR A 140 20.89 -2.76 -10.51
C THR A 140 19.42 -3.04 -10.79
N PRO A 141 18.68 -3.58 -9.82
CA PRO A 141 17.27 -3.89 -10.01
C PRO A 141 16.46 -2.64 -10.38
N VAL A 142 15.59 -2.77 -11.40
CA VAL A 142 14.61 -1.72 -11.71
C VAL A 142 13.52 -1.70 -10.65
N PHE A 143 12.92 -0.54 -10.47
CA PHE A 143 11.95 -0.27 -9.41
C PHE A 143 10.58 0.02 -10.00
N LEU A 144 9.57 -0.69 -9.50
CA LEU A 144 8.16 -0.46 -9.76
C LEU A 144 7.49 -0.10 -8.43
N GLY A 145 7.00 1.12 -8.30
CA GLY A 145 6.29 1.57 -7.10
C GLY A 145 4.84 1.89 -7.40
N GLY A 146 3.93 1.59 -6.48
CA GLY A 146 2.51 1.85 -6.71
C GLY A 146 1.55 1.30 -5.68
N LEU A 147 0.30 1.17 -6.11
CA LEU A 147 -0.88 0.81 -5.32
C LEU A 147 -1.57 -0.42 -5.89
N PHE A 148 -1.97 -1.34 -5.04
CA PHE A 148 -3.03 -2.34 -5.27
C PHE A 148 -4.27 -1.95 -4.48
N ALA A 149 -5.42 -1.80 -5.14
CA ALA A 149 -6.69 -1.54 -4.49
C ALA A 149 -7.25 -2.79 -3.81
N TYR A 150 -8.14 -2.60 -2.83
CA TYR A 150 -8.86 -3.70 -2.18
C TYR A 150 -9.70 -4.49 -3.18
N ASP A 151 -10.36 -3.75 -4.09
CA ASP A 151 -11.32 -4.33 -5.04
C ASP A 151 -10.65 -5.17 -6.15
N LEU A 152 -9.32 -5.13 -6.26
CA LEU A 152 -8.53 -6.02 -7.13
C LEU A 152 -8.89 -7.50 -6.94
N VAL A 153 -9.24 -7.89 -5.73
CA VAL A 153 -9.62 -9.26 -5.37
C VAL A 153 -10.83 -9.78 -6.15
N ALA A 154 -11.73 -8.89 -6.60
CA ALA A 154 -12.91 -9.26 -7.39
C ALA A 154 -12.56 -9.88 -8.76
N ASN A 155 -11.34 -9.66 -9.26
CA ASN A 155 -10.84 -10.32 -10.48
C ASN A 155 -10.49 -11.80 -10.26
N PHE A 156 -10.37 -12.25 -9.03
CA PHE A 156 -9.95 -13.61 -8.65
C PHE A 156 -11.01 -14.37 -7.88
N ILE A 157 -11.85 -13.67 -7.13
CA ILE A 157 -12.90 -14.25 -6.28
C ILE A 157 -14.26 -13.72 -6.73
N PRO A 158 -15.17 -14.60 -7.19
CA PRO A 158 -16.50 -14.16 -7.58
C PRO A 158 -17.29 -13.52 -6.44
N MET A 159 -17.76 -12.29 -6.66
CA MET A 159 -18.62 -11.55 -5.73
C MET A 159 -20.07 -11.61 -6.22
N HIS A 160 -20.61 -12.84 -6.35
CA HIS A 160 -21.94 -13.07 -6.92
C HIS A 160 -23.05 -12.40 -6.13
N GLY A 161 -24.03 -11.84 -6.83
CA GLY A 161 -25.26 -11.32 -6.25
C GLY A 161 -25.15 -9.99 -5.52
N VAL A 162 -24.02 -9.29 -5.64
CA VAL A 162 -23.82 -7.96 -5.05
C VAL A 162 -23.80 -6.91 -6.15
N GLU A 163 -24.76 -6.00 -6.11
CA GLU A 163 -24.77 -4.81 -6.95
C GLU A 163 -24.13 -3.65 -6.18
N LEU A 164 -22.95 -3.21 -6.64
CA LEU A 164 -22.24 -2.10 -6.03
C LEU A 164 -22.74 -0.77 -6.59
N LYS A 165 -22.98 0.18 -5.72
CA LYS A 165 -23.37 1.54 -6.09
C LYS A 165 -22.15 2.31 -6.58
N ASP A 166 -22.32 3.06 -7.66
CA ASP A 166 -21.35 4.05 -8.07
C ASP A 166 -21.31 5.19 -7.03
N ASP A 167 -20.17 5.44 -6.48
CA ASP A 167 -19.94 6.50 -5.48
C ASP A 167 -19.13 7.68 -6.04
N GLY A 168 -18.87 7.68 -7.35
CA GLY A 168 -18.15 8.72 -8.07
C GLY A 168 -16.64 8.75 -7.82
N ILE A 169 -16.10 7.74 -7.10
CA ILE A 169 -14.65 7.62 -6.87
C ILE A 169 -14.07 6.66 -7.91
N HIS A 170 -13.04 7.12 -8.60
CA HIS A 170 -12.35 6.34 -9.62
C HIS A 170 -10.96 5.95 -9.12
N CYS A 171 -10.83 4.73 -8.58
CA CYS A 171 -9.58 4.13 -8.18
C CYS A 171 -9.32 2.91 -9.07
N PRO A 172 -8.16 2.82 -9.73
CA PRO A 172 -7.80 1.63 -10.50
C PRO A 172 -7.60 0.44 -9.57
N ASP A 173 -7.75 -0.79 -10.09
CA ASP A 173 -7.49 -2.01 -9.32
C ASP A 173 -6.00 -2.11 -8.94
N TYR A 174 -5.10 -1.63 -9.81
CA TYR A 174 -3.75 -1.23 -9.42
C TYR A 174 -3.22 -0.12 -10.32
N SER A 175 -2.27 0.68 -9.79
CA SER A 175 -1.49 1.67 -10.53
C SER A 175 -0.04 1.59 -10.08
N PHE A 176 0.88 1.34 -11.02
CA PHE A 176 2.32 1.24 -10.77
C PHE A 176 3.11 2.11 -11.73
N TYR A 177 4.25 2.59 -11.26
CA TYR A 177 5.20 3.40 -12.01
C TYR A 177 6.53 2.68 -12.12
N LEU A 178 7.03 2.49 -13.36
CA LEU A 178 8.41 2.09 -13.61
C LEU A 178 9.31 3.31 -13.45
N ALA A 179 10.21 3.27 -12.48
CA ALA A 179 11.08 4.41 -12.18
C ALA A 179 12.06 4.71 -13.31
N GLU A 180 12.18 6.00 -13.66
CA GLU A 180 13.32 6.53 -14.40
C GLU A 180 14.34 7.17 -13.44
N ASN A 181 13.86 7.95 -12.47
CA ASN A 181 14.69 8.57 -11.45
C ASN A 181 14.18 8.24 -10.06
N LEU A 182 15.04 7.61 -9.25
CA LEU A 182 14.75 7.17 -7.89
C LEU A 182 15.81 7.68 -6.93
N ILE A 183 15.41 8.38 -5.88
CA ILE A 183 16.29 8.68 -4.75
C ILE A 183 16.07 7.65 -3.65
N THR A 184 17.15 7.09 -3.15
CA THR A 184 17.21 6.29 -1.94
C THR A 184 17.89 7.09 -0.85
N ILE A 185 17.25 7.22 0.31
CA ILE A 185 17.78 7.95 1.47
C ILE A 185 17.92 6.96 2.62
N ASP A 186 19.10 6.88 3.19
CA ASP A 186 19.39 6.16 4.43
C ASP A 186 19.58 7.20 5.53
N HIS A 187 18.62 7.26 6.45
CA HIS A 187 18.62 8.25 7.53
C HIS A 187 19.61 7.91 8.64
N GLN A 188 19.98 6.65 8.78
CA GLN A 188 20.96 6.22 9.80
C GLN A 188 22.37 6.62 9.39
N SER A 189 22.76 6.35 8.15
CA SER A 189 24.06 6.74 7.61
C SER A 189 24.11 8.18 7.09
N GLN A 190 22.96 8.88 7.04
CA GLN A 190 22.78 10.20 6.45
C GLN A 190 23.31 10.29 5.00
N GLN A 191 22.99 9.27 4.21
CA GLN A 191 23.39 9.19 2.81
C GLN A 191 22.16 9.20 1.91
N ALA A 192 22.30 9.86 0.76
CA ALA A 192 21.29 9.83 -0.29
C ALA A 192 21.95 9.52 -1.64
N THR A 193 21.27 8.70 -2.42
CA THR A 193 21.74 8.24 -3.73
C THR A 193 20.64 8.42 -4.76
N LEU A 194 20.95 9.11 -5.86
CA LEU A 194 20.09 9.20 -7.03
C LEU A 194 20.47 8.07 -8.00
N LYS A 195 19.49 7.24 -8.33
CA LYS A 195 19.58 6.22 -9.39
C LYS A 195 18.77 6.68 -10.59
N SER A 196 19.36 6.61 -11.78
CA SER A 196 18.69 6.93 -13.04
C SER A 196 18.77 5.74 -13.98
N PHE A 197 17.61 5.29 -14.46
CA PHE A 197 17.42 4.12 -15.32
C PHE A 197 17.18 4.58 -16.75
N CYS A 198 18.04 4.16 -17.68
CA CYS A 198 17.92 4.45 -19.09
C CYS A 198 17.63 3.14 -19.84
N PHE A 199 16.48 3.06 -20.49
CA PHE A 199 16.00 1.89 -21.22
C PHE A 199 16.24 1.99 -22.74
N SER A 200 16.74 3.14 -23.22
CA SER A 200 17.06 3.37 -24.62
C SER A 200 18.48 3.91 -24.77
N GLN A 201 19.26 3.35 -25.69
CA GLN A 201 20.61 3.84 -25.96
C GLN A 201 20.59 5.30 -26.47
N GLU A 202 19.54 5.70 -27.18
CA GLU A 202 19.37 7.04 -27.73
C GLU A 202 19.06 8.08 -26.63
N GLU A 203 18.42 7.66 -25.52
CA GLU A 203 17.98 8.57 -24.44
C GLU A 203 19.03 8.79 -23.34
N GLN A 204 20.19 8.16 -23.42
CA GLN A 204 21.23 8.25 -22.36
C GLN A 204 21.62 9.69 -22.03
N VAL A 205 21.73 10.55 -23.02
CA VAL A 205 22.13 11.96 -22.83
C VAL A 205 21.03 12.73 -22.10
N GLU A 206 19.78 12.50 -22.46
CA GLU A 206 18.64 13.21 -21.84
C GLU A 206 18.39 12.74 -20.41
N VAL A 207 18.45 11.44 -20.15
CA VAL A 207 18.38 10.88 -18.79
C VAL A 207 19.52 11.42 -17.91
N ALA A 208 20.74 11.52 -18.45
CA ALA A 208 21.88 12.10 -17.71
C ALA A 208 21.68 13.60 -17.40
N LYS A 209 21.16 14.39 -18.34
CA LYS A 209 20.82 15.81 -18.09
C LYS A 209 19.74 15.96 -17.00
N THR A 210 18.71 15.11 -17.04
CA THR A 210 17.65 15.09 -16.03
C THR A 210 18.24 14.77 -14.66
N ALA A 211 19.12 13.77 -14.56
CA ALA A 211 19.80 13.41 -13.32
C ALA A 211 20.66 14.57 -12.75
N LEU A 212 21.38 15.29 -13.62
CA LEU A 212 22.16 16.48 -13.22
C LEU A 212 21.25 17.60 -12.71
N SER A 213 20.13 17.85 -13.39
CA SER A 213 19.13 18.84 -12.96
C SER A 213 18.55 18.51 -11.58
N ILE A 214 18.20 17.26 -11.35
CA ILE A 214 17.73 16.76 -10.03
C ILE A 214 18.81 17.00 -8.96
N ALA A 215 20.05 16.60 -9.23
CA ALA A 215 21.16 16.79 -8.30
C ALA A 215 21.44 18.28 -7.98
N GLN A 216 21.23 19.17 -8.96
CA GLN A 216 21.35 20.62 -8.74
C GLN A 216 20.22 21.15 -7.86
N LYS A 217 18.97 20.78 -8.12
CA LYS A 217 17.81 21.18 -7.30
C LYS A 217 17.96 20.75 -5.85
N LEU A 218 18.53 19.56 -5.60
CA LEU A 218 18.77 19.05 -4.25
C LEU A 218 19.78 19.88 -3.43
N ARG A 219 20.54 20.79 -4.05
CA ARG A 219 21.44 21.71 -3.32
C ARG A 219 20.69 22.88 -2.68
N ASN A 220 19.49 23.22 -3.20
CA ASN A 220 18.67 24.33 -2.76
C ASN A 220 17.22 23.85 -2.61
N ILE A 221 16.94 23.16 -1.52
CA ILE A 221 15.60 22.65 -1.23
C ILE A 221 14.74 23.78 -0.66
N ASP A 222 13.58 24.00 -1.28
CA ASP A 222 12.53 24.88 -0.76
C ASP A 222 11.52 24.04 0.02
N GLY A 223 11.52 24.18 1.35
CA GLY A 223 10.58 23.53 2.26
C GLY A 223 9.23 24.25 2.41
N VAL A 224 9.04 25.39 1.73
CA VAL A 224 7.81 26.18 1.88
C VAL A 224 6.68 25.53 1.08
N LEU A 225 5.64 25.09 1.79
CA LEU A 225 4.41 24.57 1.19
C LEU A 225 3.39 25.69 1.05
N SER A 226 2.86 25.88 -0.15
CA SER A 226 1.74 26.81 -0.38
C SER A 226 0.47 26.21 0.21
N ILE A 227 -0.24 26.96 1.05
CA ILE A 227 -1.46 26.50 1.71
C ILE A 227 -2.64 27.40 1.27
N LYS A 228 -3.74 26.77 0.85
CA LYS A 228 -5.00 27.40 0.52
C LYS A 228 -6.04 27.09 1.60
N ALA A 229 -6.78 28.11 2.06
CA ALA A 229 -7.89 27.90 2.98
C ALA A 229 -8.97 26.98 2.38
N ALA A 230 -9.52 26.08 3.20
CA ALA A 230 -10.60 25.21 2.79
C ALA A 230 -11.56 24.94 3.96
N SER A 231 -12.72 24.31 3.64
CA SER A 231 -13.69 23.88 4.65
C SER A 231 -13.10 22.75 5.49
N ASP A 232 -13.43 22.73 6.77
CA ASP A 232 -13.13 21.67 7.73
C ASP A 232 -14.37 20.79 8.05
N GLU A 233 -15.47 21.00 7.33
CA GLU A 233 -16.68 20.19 7.44
C GLU A 233 -16.44 18.77 6.96
N VAL A 234 -16.89 17.79 7.76
CA VAL A 234 -16.76 16.36 7.48
C VAL A 234 -18.12 15.76 7.19
N SER A 235 -18.25 15.08 6.08
CA SER A 235 -19.41 14.24 5.73
C SER A 235 -19.07 12.77 5.87
N THR A 236 -20.07 11.90 5.97
CA THR A 236 -19.88 10.45 5.99
C THR A 236 -20.89 9.74 5.08
N ASN A 237 -20.47 8.60 4.49
CA ASN A 237 -21.38 7.77 3.68
C ASN A 237 -22.38 6.98 4.54
N PHE A 238 -22.03 6.68 5.79
CA PHE A 238 -22.90 6.00 6.75
C PHE A 238 -22.89 6.75 8.09
N GLU A 239 -24.00 7.40 8.41
CA GLU A 239 -24.25 7.96 9.74
C GLU A 239 -24.33 6.85 10.79
N ASP A 240 -24.11 7.19 12.07
CA ASP A 240 -24.05 6.23 13.17
C ASP A 240 -25.24 5.24 13.21
N PRO A 241 -26.52 5.68 13.10
CA PRO A 241 -27.63 4.73 13.18
C PRO A 241 -27.58 3.67 12.07
N LYS A 242 -27.15 4.06 10.86
CA LYS A 242 -27.02 3.15 9.72
C LYS A 242 -25.84 2.20 9.91
N PHE A 243 -24.69 2.71 10.32
CA PHE A 243 -23.49 1.89 10.53
C PHE A 243 -23.71 0.89 11.68
N ILE A 244 -24.31 1.32 12.79
CA ILE A 244 -24.71 0.43 13.89
C ILE A 244 -25.68 -0.66 13.41
N GLY A 245 -26.58 -0.33 12.49
CA GLY A 245 -27.45 -1.30 11.84
C GLY A 245 -26.69 -2.36 11.04
N ILE A 246 -25.65 -1.95 10.30
CA ILE A 246 -24.75 -2.85 9.57
C ILE A 246 -24.02 -3.77 10.55
N VAL A 247 -23.41 -3.22 11.60
CA VAL A 247 -22.71 -3.99 12.64
C VAL A 247 -23.64 -5.05 13.27
N LYS A 248 -24.85 -4.66 13.66
CA LYS A 248 -25.85 -5.62 14.22
C LYS A 248 -26.20 -6.74 13.25
N ALA A 249 -26.34 -6.43 11.96
CA ALA A 249 -26.64 -7.42 10.94
C ALA A 249 -25.47 -8.38 10.71
N LEU A 250 -24.24 -7.87 10.69
CA LEU A 250 -23.02 -8.69 10.57
C LEU A 250 -22.78 -9.55 11.80
N LYS A 251 -23.10 -9.05 13.00
CA LYS A 251 -23.06 -9.84 14.24
C LYS A 251 -23.98 -11.06 14.17
N HIS A 252 -25.11 -10.98 13.45
CA HIS A 252 -25.94 -12.14 13.19
C HIS A 252 -25.18 -13.21 12.39
N HIS A 253 -24.39 -12.83 11.38
CA HIS A 253 -23.57 -13.76 10.61
C HIS A 253 -22.45 -14.42 11.44
N ILE A 254 -21.91 -13.71 12.42
CA ILE A 254 -20.99 -14.30 13.41
C ILE A 254 -21.73 -15.33 14.28
N ASN A 255 -22.92 -15.00 14.78
CA ASN A 255 -23.72 -15.87 15.64
C ASN A 255 -24.11 -17.20 14.96
N ILE A 256 -24.42 -17.18 13.66
CA ILE A 256 -24.79 -18.40 12.92
C ILE A 256 -23.57 -19.16 12.36
N GLY A 257 -22.35 -18.66 12.61
CA GLY A 257 -21.09 -19.34 12.25
C GLY A 257 -20.63 -19.12 10.81
N ASP A 258 -21.15 -18.11 10.09
CA ASP A 258 -20.69 -17.75 8.74
C ASP A 258 -19.25 -17.20 8.76
N VAL A 259 -18.90 -16.42 9.78
CA VAL A 259 -17.58 -15.84 10.02
C VAL A 259 -17.27 -15.81 11.51
N PHE A 260 -15.99 -15.84 11.88
CA PHE A 260 -15.53 -15.63 13.27
C PHE A 260 -15.31 -14.15 13.56
N GLN A 261 -14.81 -13.43 12.56
CA GLN A 261 -14.56 -11.99 12.57
C GLN A 261 -14.89 -11.41 11.21
N ILE A 262 -15.36 -10.15 11.21
CA ILE A 262 -15.55 -9.36 10.01
C ILE A 262 -15.20 -7.91 10.27
N VAL A 263 -14.73 -7.19 9.23
CA VAL A 263 -14.26 -5.80 9.38
C VAL A 263 -15.11 -4.88 8.51
N PRO A 264 -16.31 -4.47 8.97
CA PRO A 264 -17.09 -3.43 8.29
C PRO A 264 -16.39 -2.09 8.38
N SER A 265 -16.64 -1.23 7.39
CA SER A 265 -16.01 0.09 7.33
C SER A 265 -16.99 1.16 6.84
N ARG A 266 -16.63 2.42 7.10
CA ARG A 266 -17.30 3.60 6.55
C ARG A 266 -16.30 4.68 6.17
N ARG A 267 -16.74 5.61 5.34
CA ARG A 267 -15.90 6.65 4.76
C ARG A 267 -16.31 8.03 5.27
N PHE A 268 -15.31 8.81 5.65
CA PHE A 268 -15.41 10.22 5.99
C PHE A 268 -14.79 11.03 4.87
N SER A 269 -15.42 12.17 4.50
CA SER A 269 -14.94 13.00 3.40
C SER A 269 -14.91 14.47 3.81
N LEU A 270 -13.85 15.18 3.38
CA LEU A 270 -13.71 16.62 3.58
C LEU A 270 -12.82 17.24 2.50
N ALA A 271 -12.87 18.57 2.36
CA ALA A 271 -12.02 19.29 1.43
C ALA A 271 -10.53 19.15 1.78
N CYS A 272 -9.69 18.85 0.79
CA CYS A 272 -8.24 18.69 0.96
C CYS A 272 -7.47 19.20 -0.28
N PRO A 273 -7.42 20.52 -0.49
CA PRO A 273 -6.67 21.09 -1.61
C PRO A 273 -5.14 21.10 -1.38
N ASN A 274 -4.69 20.89 -0.14
CA ASN A 274 -3.28 20.99 0.27
C ASN A 274 -2.75 19.62 0.70
N THR A 275 -2.75 18.67 -0.21
CA THR A 275 -2.50 17.25 0.09
C THR A 275 -1.11 16.99 0.68
N LEU A 276 -0.06 17.60 0.09
CA LEU A 276 1.31 17.39 0.58
C LEU A 276 1.54 18.04 1.95
N ALA A 277 0.95 19.22 2.22
CA ALA A 277 0.98 19.84 3.54
C ALA A 277 0.22 18.99 4.57
N SER A 278 -0.93 18.42 4.18
CA SER A 278 -1.71 17.50 5.03
C SER A 278 -0.93 16.22 5.34
N TYR A 279 -0.18 15.68 4.38
CA TYR A 279 0.74 14.56 4.60
C TYR A 279 1.87 14.94 5.58
N ALA A 280 2.52 16.10 5.38
CA ALA A 280 3.56 16.58 6.29
C ALA A 280 3.02 16.71 7.72
N GLN A 281 1.82 17.27 7.88
CA GLN A 281 1.16 17.41 9.19
C GLN A 281 0.80 16.04 9.78
N LEU A 282 0.34 15.07 8.94
CA LEU A 282 0.07 13.70 9.40
C LEU A 282 1.35 13.02 9.89
N LYS A 283 2.47 13.19 9.19
CA LYS A 283 3.78 12.65 9.58
C LYS A 283 4.24 13.20 10.94
N LEU A 284 3.99 14.48 11.21
CA LEU A 284 4.31 15.10 12.50
C LEU A 284 3.40 14.59 13.63
N ASN A 285 2.11 14.46 13.36
CA ASN A 285 1.12 14.08 14.37
C ASN A 285 1.12 12.56 14.66
N ASN A 286 1.41 11.73 13.67
CA ASN A 286 1.25 10.28 13.72
C ASN A 286 2.34 9.57 12.90
N PRO A 287 3.62 9.68 13.30
CA PRO A 287 4.69 8.96 12.63
C PRO A 287 4.43 7.45 12.68
N SER A 288 4.63 6.79 11.55
CA SER A 288 4.32 5.36 11.36
C SER A 288 5.43 4.67 10.57
N PRO A 289 5.59 3.33 10.69
CA PRO A 289 6.63 2.59 9.98
C PRO A 289 6.54 2.70 8.46
N TYR A 290 5.34 2.91 7.95
CA TYR A 290 5.08 3.10 6.53
C TYR A 290 4.32 4.41 6.33
N MET A 291 5.05 5.44 5.93
CA MET A 291 4.49 6.69 5.47
C MET A 291 4.54 6.70 3.94
N PHE A 292 3.49 7.16 3.29
CA PHE A 292 3.45 7.19 1.83
C PHE A 292 2.70 8.38 1.29
N TYR A 293 3.16 8.87 0.13
CA TYR A 293 2.50 9.89 -0.67
C TYR A 293 2.65 9.54 -2.15
N MET A 294 1.56 9.20 -2.81
CA MET A 294 1.48 8.88 -4.23
C MET A 294 0.76 10.00 -4.95
N ASN A 295 1.43 10.64 -5.90
CA ASN A 295 0.90 11.72 -6.72
C ASN A 295 0.63 11.19 -8.12
N ASP A 296 -0.58 10.69 -8.34
CA ASP A 296 -1.07 10.29 -9.65
C ASP A 296 -1.67 11.50 -10.38
N GLU A 297 -1.88 11.40 -11.68
CA GLU A 297 -2.56 12.44 -12.45
C GLU A 297 -4.06 12.53 -12.15
N ASP A 298 -4.68 11.42 -11.72
CA ASP A 298 -6.11 11.30 -11.48
C ASP A 298 -6.48 11.36 -10.00
N PHE A 299 -5.53 11.07 -9.11
CA PHE A 299 -5.75 11.06 -7.66
C PHE A 299 -4.45 11.31 -6.89
N ILE A 300 -4.61 11.58 -5.61
CA ILE A 300 -3.50 11.57 -4.65
C ILE A 300 -3.87 10.60 -3.53
N LEU A 301 -2.91 9.74 -3.15
CA LEU A 301 -3.05 8.86 -2.01
C LEU A 301 -1.94 9.15 -1.00
N PHE A 302 -2.30 9.45 0.24
CA PHE A 302 -1.32 9.60 1.30
C PHE A 302 -1.77 8.96 2.62
N GLY A 303 -0.81 8.53 3.43
CA GLY A 303 -1.16 7.87 4.68
C GLY A 303 0.03 7.55 5.59
N ALA A 304 -0.33 7.02 6.76
CA ALA A 304 0.56 6.65 7.85
C ALA A 304 0.17 5.25 8.36
N SER A 305 0.58 4.20 7.63
CA SER A 305 0.22 2.83 7.96
C SER A 305 1.15 2.23 9.02
N PRO A 306 0.60 1.65 10.08
CA PRO A 306 1.39 0.90 11.06
C PRO A 306 1.71 -0.53 10.59
N GLU A 307 1.07 -1.03 9.52
CA GLU A 307 0.98 -2.46 9.22
C GLU A 307 1.54 -2.83 7.86
N SER A 308 2.50 -3.77 7.84
CA SER A 308 2.99 -4.40 6.60
C SER A 308 1.90 -5.29 6.00
N ALA A 309 1.71 -5.23 4.69
CA ALA A 309 0.85 -6.17 3.99
C ALA A 309 1.58 -7.48 3.70
N LEU A 310 2.63 -7.41 2.89
CA LEU A 310 3.44 -8.56 2.52
C LEU A 310 4.86 -8.10 2.24
N LYS A 311 5.86 -8.85 2.73
CA LYS A 311 7.26 -8.70 2.38
C LYS A 311 7.82 -9.97 1.76
N TYR A 312 8.67 -9.79 0.75
CA TYR A 312 9.44 -10.86 0.16
C TYR A 312 10.90 -10.43 -0.07
N ALA A 313 11.81 -11.24 0.43
CA ALA A 313 13.25 -11.08 0.24
C ALA A 313 13.76 -12.16 -0.71
N PRO A 314 14.26 -11.80 -1.93
CA PRO A 314 14.70 -12.77 -2.92
C PRO A 314 15.95 -13.55 -2.50
N ASP A 315 16.85 -12.93 -1.71
CA ASP A 315 18.13 -13.52 -1.31
C ASP A 315 17.99 -14.88 -0.62
N ASN A 316 16.96 -15.03 0.23
CA ASN A 316 16.66 -16.26 0.96
C ASN A 316 15.27 -16.83 0.61
N ARG A 317 14.57 -16.21 -0.36
CA ARG A 317 13.19 -16.51 -0.78
C ARG A 317 12.19 -16.42 0.37
N GLN A 318 12.44 -15.58 1.37
CA GLN A 318 11.62 -15.48 2.56
C GLN A 318 10.42 -14.56 2.34
N LEU A 319 9.24 -15.11 2.59
CA LEU A 319 7.97 -14.40 2.71
C LEU A 319 7.71 -14.08 4.17
N GLU A 320 7.18 -12.88 4.42
CA GLU A 320 6.83 -12.42 5.78
C GLU A 320 5.48 -11.71 5.79
N ILE A 321 4.65 -12.05 6.77
CA ILE A 321 3.42 -11.35 7.13
C ILE A 321 3.52 -10.99 8.61
N TYR A 322 3.07 -9.79 8.96
CA TYR A 322 3.11 -9.26 10.32
C TYR A 322 1.69 -9.00 10.83
N PRO A 323 1.00 -10.02 11.37
CA PRO A 323 -0.29 -9.81 12.02
C PRO A 323 -0.14 -8.86 13.20
N ILE A 324 -0.95 -7.80 13.21
CA ILE A 324 -1.02 -6.81 14.28
C ILE A 324 -2.45 -6.78 14.79
N ALA A 325 -2.63 -7.09 16.07
CA ALA A 325 -3.91 -6.94 16.76
C ALA A 325 -3.65 -6.74 18.24
N GLY A 326 -4.49 -5.93 18.84
CA GLY A 326 -4.30 -5.52 20.21
C GLY A 326 -3.46 -4.25 20.34
N SER A 327 -3.98 -3.27 21.06
CA SER A 327 -3.29 -2.00 21.26
C SER A 327 -3.58 -1.38 22.62
N ARG A 328 -2.59 -0.64 23.14
CA ARG A 328 -2.73 0.23 24.31
C ARG A 328 -1.99 1.55 24.06
N PRO A 329 -2.44 2.67 24.63
CA PRO A 329 -1.66 3.90 24.60
C PRO A 329 -0.33 3.71 25.33
N ARG A 330 0.66 4.54 25.00
CA ARG A 330 1.89 4.64 25.80
C ARG A 330 1.58 5.27 27.16
N GLY A 331 2.36 4.93 28.14
CA GLY A 331 2.26 5.51 29.49
C GLY A 331 2.90 6.91 29.53
N PHE A 332 2.09 7.97 29.46
CA PHE A 332 2.57 9.35 29.57
C PHE A 332 2.27 9.94 30.95
N ASP A 333 3.22 10.70 31.49
CA ASP A 333 3.01 11.55 32.66
C ASP A 333 2.21 12.83 32.31
N ALA A 334 1.90 13.63 33.31
CA ALA A 334 1.17 14.90 33.14
C ALA A 334 1.93 15.95 32.30
N HIS A 335 3.23 15.74 32.07
CA HIS A 335 4.11 16.62 31.29
C HIS A 335 4.31 16.10 29.84
N GLY A 336 3.73 14.94 29.50
CA GLY A 336 3.85 14.34 28.17
C GLY A 336 5.13 13.52 27.97
N ASN A 337 5.86 13.19 29.04
CA ASN A 337 7.00 12.28 28.99
C ASN A 337 6.55 10.84 29.25
N ILE A 338 7.30 9.86 28.73
CA ILE A 338 7.04 8.46 29.05
C ILE A 338 7.33 8.20 30.54
N ASP A 339 6.31 7.76 31.27
CA ASP A 339 6.43 7.17 32.60
C ASP A 339 6.71 5.67 32.44
N PRO A 340 7.91 5.19 32.78
CA PRO A 340 8.28 3.78 32.55
C PRO A 340 7.42 2.78 33.36
N GLU A 341 6.93 3.14 34.53
CA GLU A 341 6.09 2.29 35.36
C GLU A 341 4.69 2.15 34.77
N LEU A 342 4.07 3.28 34.38
CA LEU A 342 2.78 3.29 33.71
C LEU A 342 2.85 2.57 32.36
N ASP A 343 3.89 2.82 31.57
CA ASP A 343 4.09 2.18 30.26
C ASP A 343 4.23 0.65 30.39
N ALA A 344 5.01 0.18 31.38
CA ALA A 344 5.16 -1.26 31.66
C ALA A 344 3.86 -1.89 32.16
N ARG A 345 3.06 -1.18 32.94
CA ARG A 345 1.75 -1.65 33.39
C ARG A 345 0.77 -1.80 32.22
N LEU A 346 0.69 -0.80 31.34
CA LEU A 346 -0.17 -0.85 30.15
C LEU A 346 0.26 -1.96 29.19
N GLU A 347 1.57 -2.23 29.06
CA GLU A 347 2.06 -3.38 28.31
C GLU A 347 1.60 -4.70 28.95
N LEU A 348 1.72 -4.84 30.27
CA LEU A 348 1.29 -6.04 30.97
C LEU A 348 -0.23 -6.25 30.81
N GLU A 349 -1.02 -5.20 30.92
CA GLU A 349 -2.46 -5.25 30.66
C GLU A 349 -2.76 -5.73 29.23
N LEU A 350 -2.05 -5.21 28.19
CA LEU A 350 -2.18 -5.65 26.82
C LEU A 350 -1.83 -7.14 26.64
N ARG A 351 -0.73 -7.60 27.28
CA ARG A 351 -0.28 -8.99 27.20
C ARG A 351 -1.21 -9.97 27.91
N LEU A 352 -1.94 -9.54 28.93
CA LEU A 352 -2.85 -10.38 29.72
C LEU A 352 -4.31 -10.29 29.25
N ASP A 353 -4.63 -9.42 28.32
CA ASP A 353 -5.99 -9.30 27.79
C ASP A 353 -6.36 -10.51 26.92
N HIS A 354 -7.24 -11.37 27.44
CA HIS A 354 -7.64 -12.61 26.78
C HIS A 354 -8.37 -12.37 25.45
N LYS A 355 -9.12 -11.27 25.34
CA LYS A 355 -9.82 -10.92 24.10
C LYS A 355 -8.80 -10.56 23.02
N GLU A 356 -7.87 -9.64 23.32
CA GLU A 356 -6.82 -9.22 22.41
C GLU A 356 -5.94 -10.40 21.99
N GLN A 357 -5.59 -11.30 22.91
CA GLN A 357 -4.84 -12.52 22.61
C GLN A 357 -5.60 -13.45 21.65
N ALA A 358 -6.90 -13.68 21.88
CA ALA A 358 -7.71 -14.56 21.04
C ALA A 358 -7.84 -14.02 19.62
N GLU A 359 -8.11 -12.72 19.47
CA GLU A 359 -8.17 -12.04 18.19
C GLU A 359 -6.80 -12.10 17.46
N HIS A 360 -5.72 -11.86 18.20
CA HIS A 360 -4.37 -11.90 17.63
C HIS A 360 -3.99 -13.32 17.13
N LEU A 361 -4.25 -14.36 17.92
CA LEU A 361 -3.99 -15.75 17.52
C LEU A 361 -4.78 -16.16 16.28
N MET A 362 -6.02 -15.71 16.16
CA MET A 362 -6.83 -15.94 14.96
C MET A 362 -6.18 -15.31 13.72
N LEU A 363 -5.68 -14.08 13.81
CA LEU A 363 -4.98 -13.41 12.71
C LEU A 363 -3.64 -14.06 12.37
N VAL A 364 -2.90 -14.57 13.39
CA VAL A 364 -1.69 -15.36 13.17
C VAL A 364 -2.00 -16.65 12.41
N ASP A 365 -3.09 -17.34 12.75
CA ASP A 365 -3.48 -18.57 12.05
C ASP A 365 -3.95 -18.26 10.61
N LEU A 366 -4.67 -17.17 10.41
CA LEU A 366 -5.05 -16.70 9.07
C LEU A 366 -3.82 -16.41 8.21
N ALA A 367 -2.82 -15.68 8.74
CA ALA A 367 -1.56 -15.42 8.04
C ALA A 367 -0.80 -16.72 7.71
N ARG A 368 -0.80 -17.69 8.64
CA ARG A 368 -0.24 -19.03 8.38
C ARG A 368 -0.95 -19.74 7.23
N ASN A 369 -2.25 -19.62 7.14
CA ASN A 369 -3.04 -20.21 6.04
C ASN A 369 -2.77 -19.50 4.71
N ASP A 370 -2.66 -18.18 4.71
CA ASP A 370 -2.36 -17.39 3.51
C ASP A 370 -1.04 -17.84 2.86
N ILE A 371 0.06 -17.88 3.64
CA ILE A 371 1.35 -18.28 3.09
C ILE A 371 1.49 -19.79 2.85
N ALA A 372 0.61 -20.62 3.44
CA ALA A 372 0.63 -22.07 3.21
C ALA A 372 0.45 -22.44 1.74
N ARG A 373 -0.34 -21.64 1.01
CA ARG A 373 -0.67 -21.87 -0.40
C ARG A 373 0.54 -21.68 -1.33
N VAL A 374 1.52 -20.89 -0.93
CA VAL A 374 2.64 -20.46 -1.78
C VAL A 374 4.01 -20.84 -1.25
N CYS A 375 4.11 -21.27 0.00
CA CYS A 375 5.38 -21.64 0.62
C CYS A 375 5.71 -23.13 0.45
N GLN A 376 7.00 -23.42 0.41
CA GLN A 376 7.52 -24.78 0.45
C GLN A 376 7.06 -25.49 1.73
N SER A 377 6.68 -26.75 1.58
CA SER A 377 6.27 -27.58 2.73
C SER A 377 7.36 -27.63 3.81
N GLY A 378 6.94 -27.51 5.07
CA GLY A 378 7.84 -27.55 6.22
C GLY A 378 8.63 -26.26 6.51
N THR A 379 8.51 -25.22 5.69
CA THR A 379 9.26 -23.96 5.90
C THR A 379 8.45 -22.89 6.65
N ARG A 380 7.13 -23.04 6.70
CA ARG A 380 6.23 -22.09 7.36
C ARG A 380 6.35 -22.19 8.87
N LYS A 381 6.55 -21.06 9.54
CA LYS A 381 6.62 -20.98 11.00
C LYS A 381 6.18 -19.61 11.52
N VAL A 382 5.74 -19.56 12.75
CA VAL A 382 5.64 -18.30 13.51
C VAL A 382 7.03 -18.04 14.08
N ALA A 383 7.71 -17.06 13.53
CA ALA A 383 9.07 -16.72 13.95
C ALA A 383 9.09 -15.90 15.24
N GLU A 384 8.09 -15.03 15.40
CA GLU A 384 7.88 -14.24 16.62
C GLU A 384 6.38 -14.24 16.92
N LEU A 385 6.02 -14.49 18.19
CA LEU A 385 4.63 -14.56 18.65
C LEU A 385 4.41 -13.53 19.74
N MET A 386 3.40 -12.65 19.55
CA MET A 386 2.90 -11.70 20.55
C MET A 386 4.01 -10.83 21.17
N GLN A 387 4.91 -10.30 20.34
CA GLN A 387 5.85 -9.27 20.79
C GLN A 387 5.12 -7.94 20.92
N VAL A 388 5.57 -7.08 21.82
CA VAL A 388 5.03 -5.72 21.94
C VAL A 388 5.97 -4.74 21.25
N ASP A 389 5.49 -4.17 20.15
CA ASP A 389 6.14 -3.06 19.48
C ASP A 389 5.62 -1.74 20.04
N ARG A 390 6.56 -0.87 20.46
CA ARG A 390 6.25 0.44 21.02
C ARG A 390 6.50 1.53 19.98
N TYR A 391 5.44 2.30 19.71
CA TYR A 391 5.48 3.48 18.85
C TYR A 391 5.45 4.76 19.73
N SER A 392 5.44 5.92 19.10
CA SER A 392 5.48 7.20 19.81
C SER A 392 4.32 7.37 20.81
N HIS A 393 3.10 6.97 20.43
CA HIS A 393 1.87 7.20 21.21
C HIS A 393 1.09 5.92 21.56
N ILE A 394 1.44 4.80 20.95
CA ILE A 394 0.70 3.54 21.06
C ILE A 394 1.68 2.37 21.09
N MET A 395 1.27 1.26 21.70
CA MET A 395 1.95 -0.03 21.61
C MET A 395 0.98 -1.07 21.03
N HIS A 396 1.51 -2.03 20.27
CA HIS A 396 0.75 -3.10 19.63
C HIS A 396 1.32 -4.46 19.94
N LEU A 397 0.44 -5.49 19.97
CA LEU A 397 0.86 -6.88 19.84
C LEU A 397 1.15 -7.17 18.36
N VAL A 398 2.33 -7.69 18.10
CA VAL A 398 2.83 -8.02 16.77
C VAL A 398 3.34 -9.44 16.75
N SER A 399 3.01 -10.19 15.72
CA SER A 399 3.63 -11.48 15.43
C SER A 399 4.25 -11.47 14.04
N ARG A 400 5.21 -12.37 13.80
CA ARG A 400 5.85 -12.54 12.50
C ARG A 400 5.71 -13.97 12.02
N VAL A 401 4.98 -14.14 10.91
CA VAL A 401 4.79 -15.42 10.22
C VAL A 401 5.67 -15.41 8.98
N VAL A 402 6.51 -16.46 8.85
CA VAL A 402 7.46 -16.56 7.75
C VAL A 402 7.36 -17.91 7.05
N GLY A 403 7.78 -17.93 5.78
CA GLY A 403 7.92 -19.15 4.99
C GLY A 403 8.80 -18.93 3.76
N LYS A 404 9.33 -19.99 3.18
CA LYS A 404 10.07 -19.92 1.92
C LYS A 404 9.12 -20.05 0.75
N LEU A 405 9.09 -19.07 -0.14
CA LEU A 405 8.31 -19.13 -1.38
C LEU A 405 8.77 -20.31 -2.26
N ARG A 406 7.83 -21.04 -2.87
CA ARG A 406 8.12 -22.12 -3.81
C ARG A 406 8.97 -21.60 -4.98
N PRO A 407 9.91 -22.42 -5.55
CA PRO A 407 10.85 -21.96 -6.58
C PRO A 407 10.17 -21.44 -7.85
N GLU A 408 9.05 -22.03 -8.21
CA GLU A 408 8.28 -21.71 -9.43
C GLU A 408 7.39 -20.45 -9.28
N LEU A 409 7.28 -19.89 -8.05
CA LEU A 409 6.44 -18.74 -7.75
C LEU A 409 7.28 -17.48 -7.47
N ASP A 410 6.69 -16.33 -7.69
CA ASP A 410 7.24 -15.00 -7.39
C ASP A 410 6.39 -14.24 -6.35
N ALA A 411 6.81 -13.03 -6.01
CA ALA A 411 6.14 -12.19 -5.02
C ALA A 411 4.70 -11.82 -5.40
N LEU A 412 4.38 -11.70 -6.69
CA LEU A 412 3.03 -11.39 -7.16
C LEU A 412 2.07 -12.57 -6.99
N HIS A 413 2.56 -13.82 -7.16
CA HIS A 413 1.79 -15.02 -6.80
C HIS A 413 1.52 -15.05 -5.29
N ALA A 414 2.52 -14.68 -4.48
CA ALA A 414 2.33 -14.61 -3.04
C ALA A 414 1.32 -13.53 -2.64
N TYR A 415 1.37 -12.35 -3.28
CA TYR A 415 0.39 -11.30 -3.05
C TYR A 415 -1.02 -11.74 -3.45
N GLN A 416 -1.19 -12.37 -4.62
CA GLN A 416 -2.47 -12.94 -5.07
C GLN A 416 -3.06 -13.94 -4.07
N ALA A 417 -2.22 -14.79 -3.47
CA ALA A 417 -2.66 -15.77 -2.48
C ALA A 417 -3.05 -15.15 -1.13
N CYS A 418 -2.42 -14.03 -0.75
CA CYS A 418 -2.57 -13.42 0.57
C CYS A 418 -3.58 -12.26 0.62
N MET A 419 -3.89 -11.61 -0.52
CA MET A 419 -4.81 -10.48 -0.56
C MET A 419 -6.26 -10.91 -0.28
N ASN A 420 -7.11 -10.12 0.34
CA ASN A 420 -6.75 -8.92 1.09
C ASN A 420 -6.39 -9.34 2.53
N MET A 421 -5.65 -8.49 3.25
CA MET A 421 -5.19 -8.86 4.59
C MET A 421 -6.37 -9.07 5.55
N GLY A 422 -6.25 -10.10 6.41
CA GLY A 422 -7.30 -10.51 7.32
C GLY A 422 -7.73 -9.45 8.32
N THR A 423 -6.79 -8.61 8.73
CA THR A 423 -7.00 -7.45 9.63
C THR A 423 -7.95 -6.41 9.05
N LEU A 424 -8.17 -6.39 7.73
CA LEU A 424 -9.10 -5.50 7.03
C LEU A 424 -10.31 -6.23 6.44
N THR A 425 -10.38 -7.55 6.58
CA THR A 425 -11.38 -8.40 5.94
C THR A 425 -12.15 -9.20 6.96
N GLY A 426 -11.51 -10.14 7.61
CA GLY A 426 -12.10 -11.09 8.57
C GLY A 426 -11.75 -12.55 8.24
N ALA A 427 -12.36 -13.46 8.99
CA ALA A 427 -12.12 -14.89 8.90
C ALA A 427 -13.44 -15.69 9.00
N PRO A 428 -13.73 -16.68 8.12
CA PRO A 428 -13.01 -17.01 6.85
C PRO A 428 -13.05 -15.88 5.82
N LYS A 429 -11.92 -15.65 5.15
CA LYS A 429 -11.65 -14.46 4.33
C LYS A 429 -12.66 -14.25 3.20
N ILE A 430 -12.93 -15.28 2.39
CA ILE A 430 -13.82 -15.18 1.22
C ILE A 430 -15.24 -14.81 1.66
N LYS A 431 -15.78 -15.48 2.70
CA LYS A 431 -17.11 -15.20 3.21
C LYS A 431 -17.20 -13.80 3.81
N ALA A 432 -16.16 -13.37 4.54
CA ALA A 432 -16.09 -12.02 5.08
C ALA A 432 -16.13 -10.96 3.97
N MET A 433 -15.35 -11.12 2.89
CA MET A 433 -15.37 -10.21 1.74
C MET A 433 -16.76 -10.13 1.09
N GLN A 434 -17.41 -11.26 0.85
CA GLN A 434 -18.77 -11.29 0.27
C GLN A 434 -19.77 -10.53 1.14
N LEU A 435 -19.73 -10.73 2.45
CA LEU A 435 -20.59 -10.01 3.40
C LEU A 435 -20.28 -8.50 3.43
N ILE A 436 -18.98 -8.13 3.41
CA ILE A 436 -18.57 -6.73 3.34
C ILE A 436 -19.17 -6.04 2.12
N TYR A 437 -19.04 -6.61 0.93
CA TYR A 437 -19.63 -6.05 -0.29
C TYR A 437 -21.16 -6.00 -0.21
N GLN A 438 -21.79 -7.03 0.35
CA GLN A 438 -23.25 -7.09 0.52
C GLN A 438 -23.78 -5.97 1.41
N PHE A 439 -23.08 -5.66 2.53
CA PHE A 439 -23.57 -4.70 3.51
C PHE A 439 -23.07 -3.27 3.26
N GLU A 440 -21.83 -3.09 2.78
CA GLU A 440 -21.34 -1.77 2.41
C GLU A 440 -21.92 -1.28 1.07
N GLN A 441 -22.20 -2.18 0.13
CA GLN A 441 -22.75 -1.89 -1.21
C GLN A 441 -21.94 -0.86 -1.99
N GLN A 442 -20.67 -0.71 -1.68
CA GLN A 442 -19.73 0.23 -2.28
C GLN A 442 -18.36 -0.41 -2.41
N LYS A 443 -17.56 0.08 -3.35
CA LYS A 443 -16.13 -0.27 -3.43
C LYS A 443 -15.37 0.34 -2.26
N ARG A 444 -14.32 -0.36 -1.83
CA ARG A 444 -13.36 0.14 -0.84
C ARG A 444 -12.22 0.94 -1.45
N HIS A 445 -12.07 0.83 -2.75
CA HIS A 445 -11.01 1.50 -3.51
C HIS A 445 -9.63 1.16 -2.94
N SER A 446 -8.83 2.16 -2.58
CA SER A 446 -7.51 1.96 -1.99
C SER A 446 -7.54 1.40 -0.56
N TYR A 447 -8.61 1.63 0.21
CA TYR A 447 -8.69 1.25 1.62
C TYR A 447 -8.64 -0.27 1.82
N GLY A 448 -7.66 -0.74 2.61
CA GLY A 448 -7.44 -2.17 2.85
C GLY A 448 -6.72 -2.89 1.71
N GLY A 449 -6.34 -2.17 0.65
CA GLY A 449 -5.39 -2.60 -0.36
C GLY A 449 -3.95 -2.48 0.12
N ALA A 450 -2.99 -2.40 -0.80
CA ALA A 450 -1.57 -2.29 -0.45
C ALA A 450 -0.85 -1.23 -1.28
N VAL A 451 0.09 -0.51 -0.67
CA VAL A 451 1.00 0.42 -1.34
C VAL A 451 2.44 0.07 -1.03
N GLY A 452 3.32 0.20 -2.02
CA GLY A 452 4.73 -0.12 -1.85
C GLY A 452 5.44 -0.34 -3.17
N TYR A 453 6.34 -1.32 -3.24
CA TYR A 453 7.16 -1.52 -4.42
C TYR A 453 7.49 -2.98 -4.70
N LEU A 454 7.84 -3.22 -5.97
CA LEU A 454 8.43 -4.44 -6.53
C LEU A 454 9.72 -4.05 -7.26
N THR A 455 10.75 -4.87 -7.17
CA THR A 455 11.98 -4.70 -7.96
C THR A 455 12.22 -5.90 -8.89
N SER A 456 13.00 -5.70 -9.96
CA SER A 456 13.24 -6.75 -10.95
C SER A 456 14.04 -7.95 -10.44
N ASP A 457 14.72 -7.83 -9.30
CA ASP A 457 15.31 -8.97 -8.58
C ASP A 457 14.27 -9.75 -7.75
N GLY A 458 13.02 -9.29 -7.76
CA GLY A 458 11.88 -9.92 -7.08
C GLY A 458 11.60 -9.40 -5.68
N ARG A 459 12.38 -8.46 -5.12
CA ARG A 459 12.09 -7.87 -3.80
C ARG A 459 10.73 -7.19 -3.81
N PHE A 460 9.95 -7.42 -2.76
CA PHE A 460 8.61 -6.89 -2.62
C PHE A 460 8.41 -6.41 -1.18
N ASP A 461 7.99 -5.16 -1.01
CA ASP A 461 7.67 -4.61 0.31
C ASP A 461 6.47 -3.67 0.18
N THR A 462 5.39 -4.01 0.86
CA THR A 462 4.13 -3.28 0.81
C THR A 462 3.53 -3.13 2.19
N CYS A 463 2.80 -2.05 2.42
CA CYS A 463 1.98 -1.85 3.60
C CYS A 463 0.49 -1.83 3.24
N ILE A 464 -0.36 -2.10 4.22
CA ILE A 464 -1.81 -1.99 4.08
C ILE A 464 -2.19 -0.51 3.99
N VAL A 465 -3.09 -0.18 3.07
CA VAL A 465 -3.62 1.19 2.93
C VAL A 465 -4.69 1.43 4.00
N ILE A 466 -4.23 1.90 5.14
CA ILE A 466 -5.03 2.33 6.29
C ILE A 466 -4.47 3.63 6.86
N ARG A 467 -5.23 4.32 7.71
CA ARG A 467 -4.84 5.64 8.23
C ARG A 467 -4.42 6.58 7.08
N SER A 468 -5.23 6.59 6.02
CA SER A 468 -4.89 7.21 4.74
C SER A 468 -6.05 8.03 4.20
N ALA A 469 -5.75 8.91 3.27
CA ALA A 469 -6.71 9.67 2.47
C ALA A 469 -6.47 9.38 0.99
N PHE A 470 -7.53 8.98 0.29
CA PHE A 470 -7.61 8.98 -1.16
C PHE A 470 -8.24 10.30 -1.59
N VAL A 471 -7.51 11.13 -2.33
CA VAL A 471 -7.94 12.47 -2.69
C VAL A 471 -8.23 12.54 -4.18
N GLN A 472 -9.44 12.89 -4.53
CA GLN A 472 -9.86 13.11 -5.91
C GLN A 472 -10.70 14.38 -5.99
N ASN A 473 -10.48 15.21 -7.01
CA ASN A 473 -11.18 16.48 -7.20
C ASN A 473 -11.11 17.43 -5.98
N GLY A 474 -10.01 17.38 -5.22
CA GLY A 474 -9.82 18.21 -4.02
C GLY A 474 -10.60 17.75 -2.78
N ILE A 475 -11.23 16.59 -2.83
CA ILE A 475 -11.93 15.95 -1.70
C ILE A 475 -11.14 14.74 -1.23
N ALA A 476 -10.80 14.70 0.05
CA ALA A 476 -10.20 13.56 0.70
C ALA A 476 -11.28 12.58 1.18
N HIS A 477 -11.09 11.30 0.86
CA HIS A 477 -11.89 10.17 1.31
C HIS A 477 -11.06 9.33 2.28
N ILE A 478 -11.45 9.33 3.54
CA ILE A 478 -10.78 8.63 4.63
C ILE A 478 -11.69 7.48 5.08
N GLN A 479 -11.30 6.24 4.80
CA GLN A 479 -12.07 5.08 5.20
C GLN A 479 -11.47 4.42 6.44
N ALA A 480 -12.34 3.98 7.35
CA ALA A 480 -11.95 3.31 8.59
C ALA A 480 -12.97 2.23 8.95
N GLY A 481 -12.46 1.08 9.39
CA GLY A 481 -13.24 -0.07 9.80
C GLY A 481 -12.94 -0.49 11.24
N CYS A 482 -13.80 -1.33 11.77
CA CYS A 482 -13.71 -1.93 13.10
C CYS A 482 -13.67 -3.46 12.98
N GLY A 483 -12.96 -4.11 13.89
CA GLY A 483 -12.86 -5.57 13.95
C GLY A 483 -14.01 -6.16 14.76
N GLU A 484 -15.07 -6.56 14.10
CA GLU A 484 -16.26 -7.09 14.76
C GLU A 484 -16.13 -8.58 15.07
N VAL A 485 -16.36 -8.92 16.32
CA VAL A 485 -16.43 -10.29 16.88
C VAL A 485 -17.74 -10.47 17.65
N LEU A 486 -17.98 -11.70 18.16
CA LEU A 486 -19.23 -12.04 18.84
C LEU A 486 -19.59 -11.10 19.99
N ASP A 487 -18.60 -10.67 20.77
CA ASP A 487 -18.80 -9.82 21.96
C ASP A 487 -18.74 -8.31 21.67
N SER A 488 -18.56 -7.92 20.40
CA SER A 488 -18.50 -6.50 19.99
C SER A 488 -19.79 -5.75 20.33
N ASP A 489 -19.63 -4.53 20.86
CA ASP A 489 -20.72 -3.58 21.07
C ASP A 489 -20.86 -2.66 19.85
N PRO A 490 -22.03 -2.60 19.19
CA PRO A 490 -22.21 -1.84 17.95
C PRO A 490 -21.93 -0.34 18.06
N GLN A 491 -22.14 0.27 19.24
CA GLN A 491 -21.81 1.69 19.44
C GLN A 491 -20.30 1.87 19.56
N MET A 492 -19.61 1.00 20.30
CA MET A 492 -18.16 1.05 20.45
C MET A 492 -17.48 0.86 19.09
N GLU A 493 -18.01 -0.05 18.24
CA GLU A 493 -17.48 -0.27 16.88
C GLU A 493 -17.65 0.97 15.99
N ALA A 494 -18.80 1.66 16.08
CA ALA A 494 -19.00 2.93 15.38
C ALA A 494 -18.03 4.02 15.88
N ASP A 495 -17.77 4.10 17.19
CA ASP A 495 -16.81 5.02 17.79
C ASP A 495 -15.38 4.71 17.35
N GLU A 496 -15.02 3.43 17.26
CA GLU A 496 -13.71 2.99 16.80
C GLU A 496 -13.40 3.47 15.38
N THR A 497 -14.37 3.43 14.45
CA THR A 497 -14.15 3.98 13.10
C THR A 497 -13.79 5.46 13.11
N ARG A 498 -14.42 6.27 13.98
CA ARG A 498 -14.09 7.68 14.16
C ARG A 498 -12.68 7.87 14.74
N HIS A 499 -12.33 7.09 15.76
CA HIS A 499 -11.00 7.14 16.35
C HIS A 499 -9.91 6.78 15.34
N LYS A 500 -10.16 5.76 14.49
CA LYS A 500 -9.23 5.34 13.44
C LYS A 500 -9.07 6.38 12.31
N ALA A 501 -10.10 7.15 12.00
CA ALA A 501 -10.04 8.24 11.03
C ALA A 501 -9.45 9.54 11.60
N ALA A 502 -9.46 9.71 12.92
CA ALA A 502 -9.21 10.99 13.59
C ALA A 502 -7.84 11.59 13.26
N ALA A 503 -6.77 10.79 13.17
CA ALA A 503 -5.42 11.31 12.91
C ALA A 503 -5.33 12.00 11.54
N VAL A 504 -5.88 11.38 10.50
CA VAL A 504 -5.88 11.91 9.13
C VAL A 504 -6.80 13.12 9.03
N LEU A 505 -8.03 13.03 9.58
CA LEU A 505 -8.97 14.14 9.62
C LEU A 505 -8.38 15.35 10.32
N LYS A 506 -7.73 15.15 11.48
CA LYS A 506 -7.08 16.24 12.25
C LYS A 506 -5.96 16.89 11.44
N ALA A 507 -5.11 16.13 10.78
CA ALA A 507 -4.03 16.67 9.97
C ALA A 507 -4.56 17.57 8.84
N ILE A 508 -5.58 17.12 8.11
CA ILE A 508 -6.19 17.90 7.02
C ILE A 508 -6.86 19.17 7.57
N LYS A 509 -7.65 19.07 8.65
CA LYS A 509 -8.32 20.22 9.28
C LYS A 509 -7.32 21.27 9.77
N GLN A 510 -6.22 20.86 10.39
CA GLN A 510 -5.17 21.78 10.84
C GLN A 510 -4.62 22.61 9.68
N ILE A 511 -4.37 21.98 8.53
CA ILE A 511 -3.87 22.68 7.34
C ILE A 511 -4.95 23.58 6.73
N ASN A 512 -6.19 23.12 6.61
CA ASN A 512 -7.29 23.93 6.09
C ASN A 512 -7.55 25.21 6.88
N THR A 513 -7.29 25.17 8.21
CA THR A 513 -7.51 26.32 9.11
C THR A 513 -6.29 27.24 9.25
N GLN A 514 -5.07 26.76 8.98
CA GLN A 514 -3.85 27.59 9.06
C GLN A 514 -3.80 28.73 8.02
N ALA A 515 -4.56 28.63 6.95
CA ALA A 515 -4.62 29.66 5.89
C ALA A 515 -5.67 30.76 6.19
N LYS A 516 -6.40 30.67 7.31
CA LYS A 516 -7.32 31.71 7.81
C LYS A 516 -6.56 32.68 8.72
#